data_443d9372469ee12ec845e51a5fed139b
#
_entry.id   443d9372469ee12ec845e51a5fed139b
#
_cell.length_a   1.000
_cell.length_b   1.000
_cell.length_c   1.000
_cell.angle_alpha   90.00
_cell.angle_beta   90.00
_cell.angle_gamma   90.00
#
_symmetry.space_group_name_H-M   'P 1'
#
loop_
_entity.id
_entity.type
_entity.pdbx_description
1 polymer ?
#
loop_
_entity_poly.entity_id
_entity_poly.type
_entity_poly.pdbx_seq_one_letter_code
_entity_poly.pdbx_strand_id
1 'polypeptide(L)'
;MFAQIRKFVLPIAALGAIASASPALADANVGLQVMREYNLVVLGDLKSSSEVEGRTFVGGNLSGNSSNYYIKGNKAPASTAPGLTVVGSVSGGTKQLNKSSGALIGGSMSSGLNLNGENQTVTIGGAALNINGSKGSTVKIGGAADGNMNANGGTIQSNLGLPGFSAGLQVQATDYALGVKDLSAYLAGLTPTDQVSFPLQNRIQFAPSTSNGNNLAVFDLASTSVFNSVGEIQFLTKGFDTIIVNVGGADAKIAKNFIGNNSGLGQHVIWNFYEAQTDFGANSFYGSVLAPYAAGKIGNFIEGSAVFGSLQQNGEIHLGGYAGNLQVMQSMVPEPATWAMMIVGFGLAGSMVRTARRRTLAAV
;
A
#
# COMPACT_ATOMS: atom_id res chain seq x y z
N MET A 1 -80.99 6.75 15.28
CA MET A 1 -80.10 5.63 15.67
C MET A 1 -78.86 5.71 14.77
N PHE A 2 -77.78 6.36 15.21
CA PHE A 2 -76.61 6.67 14.39
C PHE A 2 -75.56 5.60 14.63
N ALA A 3 -75.13 4.88 13.56
CA ALA A 3 -74.08 3.92 13.57
C ALA A 3 -72.71 4.64 13.31
N GLN A 4 -71.88 4.62 14.29
CA GLN A 4 -70.49 5.12 14.17
C GLN A 4 -69.64 4.11 13.45
N ILE A 5 -69.06 4.49 12.29
CA ILE A 5 -68.03 3.71 11.58
C ILE A 5 -66.67 4.09 12.17
N ARG A 6 -66.08 3.20 12.95
CA ARG A 6 -64.67 3.33 13.42
C ARG A 6 -63.72 3.04 12.28
N LYS A 7 -62.95 4.06 11.87
CA LYS A 7 -61.80 3.89 10.98
C LYS A 7 -60.65 3.26 11.76
N PHE A 8 -60.29 2.03 11.43
CA PHE A 8 -59.06 1.42 11.89
C PHE A 8 -57.91 2.01 11.07
N VAL A 9 -57.04 2.77 11.72
CA VAL A 9 -55.75 3.17 11.19
C VAL A 9 -54.73 2.15 11.69
N LEU A 10 -54.23 1.29 10.81
CA LEU A 10 -53.05 0.44 11.10
C LEU A 10 -51.80 1.33 11.07
N PRO A 11 -50.96 1.25 12.12
CA PRO A 11 -49.64 1.86 12.04
C PRO A 11 -48.74 1.01 11.10
N ILE A 12 -48.25 1.64 10.05
CA ILE A 12 -47.15 1.08 9.24
C ILE A 12 -45.91 1.18 10.11
N ALA A 13 -45.48 0.07 10.70
CA ALA A 13 -44.18 -0.06 11.30
C ALA A 13 -43.15 -0.07 10.14
N ALA A 14 -42.49 1.06 9.96
CA ALA A 14 -41.30 1.12 9.10
C ALA A 14 -40.18 0.31 9.79
N LEU A 15 -40.00 -0.95 9.38
CA LEU A 15 -38.78 -1.70 9.69
C LEU A 15 -37.64 -1.01 8.96
N GLY A 16 -36.91 -0.16 9.66
CA GLY A 16 -35.61 0.35 9.22
C GLY A 16 -34.64 -0.83 9.17
N ALA A 17 -34.47 -1.44 7.99
CA ALA A 17 -33.36 -2.30 7.74
C ALA A 17 -32.11 -1.42 7.81
N ILE A 18 -31.35 -1.51 8.91
CA ILE A 18 -30.00 -1.03 8.99
C ILE A 18 -29.23 -1.99 8.08
N ALA A 19 -29.11 -1.62 6.79
CA ALA A 19 -28.12 -2.20 5.92
C ALA A 19 -26.76 -1.81 6.52
N SER A 20 -26.14 -2.73 7.25
CA SER A 20 -24.71 -2.65 7.52
C SER A 20 -24.04 -2.65 6.14
N ALA A 21 -23.69 -1.46 5.64
CA ALA A 21 -22.83 -1.33 4.49
C ALA A 21 -21.52 -2.02 4.89
N SER A 22 -21.29 -3.23 4.37
CA SER A 22 -19.93 -3.74 4.29
C SER A 22 -19.12 -2.63 3.62
N PRO A 23 -18.01 -2.17 4.22
CA PRO A 23 -17.15 -1.23 3.52
C PRO A 23 -16.88 -1.84 2.15
N ALA A 24 -17.21 -1.14 1.09
CA ALA A 24 -16.80 -1.50 -0.24
C ALA A 24 -15.28 -1.63 -0.14
N LEU A 25 -14.72 -2.81 -0.40
CA LEU A 25 -13.28 -3.01 -0.48
C LEU A 25 -12.80 -2.04 -1.55
N ALA A 26 -12.26 -0.91 -1.13
CA ALA A 26 -11.64 0.02 -2.05
C ALA A 26 -10.48 -0.75 -2.67
N ASP A 27 -10.36 -0.70 -3.93
CA ASP A 27 -9.68 -1.54 -4.87
C ASP A 27 -8.35 -2.18 -4.39
N ALA A 28 -8.39 -3.40 -3.85
CA ALA A 28 -7.19 -4.16 -3.49
C ALA A 28 -6.21 -4.36 -4.68
N ASN A 29 -6.67 -4.14 -5.91
CA ASN A 29 -5.80 -4.05 -7.08
C ASN A 29 -4.88 -2.84 -7.03
N VAL A 30 -5.33 -1.71 -6.47
CA VAL A 30 -4.45 -0.54 -6.24
C VAL A 30 -3.32 -0.95 -5.30
N GLY A 31 -3.62 -1.66 -4.20
CA GLY A 31 -2.62 -2.17 -3.27
C GLY A 31 -1.60 -3.09 -3.94
N LEU A 32 -2.07 -3.99 -4.80
CA LEU A 32 -1.21 -4.90 -5.55
C LEU A 32 -0.31 -4.16 -6.56
N GLN A 33 -0.84 -3.16 -7.25
CA GLN A 33 -0.06 -2.30 -8.14
C GLN A 33 0.98 -1.50 -7.37
N VAL A 34 0.63 -0.95 -6.21
CA VAL A 34 1.56 -0.26 -5.31
C VAL A 34 2.73 -1.16 -4.91
N MET A 35 2.48 -2.42 -4.53
CA MET A 35 3.55 -3.37 -4.21
C MET A 35 4.41 -3.75 -5.42
N ARG A 36 3.86 -3.75 -6.63
CA ARG A 36 4.62 -4.00 -7.86
C ARG A 36 5.46 -2.81 -8.29
N GLU A 37 4.97 -1.60 -8.07
CA GLU A 37 5.62 -0.36 -8.52
C GLU A 37 6.70 0.12 -7.55
N TYR A 38 6.43 0.05 -6.26
CA TYR A 38 7.30 0.58 -5.22
C TYR A 38 8.07 -0.52 -4.48
N ASN A 39 9.32 -0.22 -4.19
CA ASN A 39 10.16 -1.07 -3.35
C ASN A 39 9.92 -0.78 -1.85
N LEU A 40 9.64 0.49 -1.51
CA LEU A 40 9.26 0.89 -0.16
C LEU A 40 8.04 1.81 -0.19
N VAL A 41 7.03 1.47 0.61
CA VAL A 41 5.86 2.31 0.88
C VAL A 41 5.69 2.45 2.39
N VAL A 42 5.67 3.68 2.86
CA VAL A 42 5.40 4.00 4.26
C VAL A 42 4.19 4.92 4.30
N LEU A 43 3.08 4.46 4.89
CA LEU A 43 1.82 5.20 4.88
C LEU A 43 1.84 6.47 5.76
N GLY A 44 2.67 6.45 6.80
CA GLY A 44 2.94 7.58 7.69
C GLY A 44 4.38 8.07 7.53
N ASP A 45 5.04 8.31 8.66
CA ASP A 45 6.39 8.88 8.71
C ASP A 45 7.49 7.83 8.49
N LEU A 46 8.51 8.22 7.72
CA LEU A 46 9.75 7.47 7.51
C LEU A 46 10.92 8.20 8.20
N LYS A 47 11.59 7.50 9.12
CA LYS A 47 12.90 7.92 9.63
C LYS A 47 13.98 7.02 9.03
N SER A 48 14.76 7.53 8.08
CA SER A 48 15.75 6.75 7.33
C SER A 48 17.18 7.19 7.59
N SER A 49 18.07 6.21 7.69
CA SER A 49 19.52 6.39 7.70
C SER A 49 20.23 5.41 6.75
N SER A 50 19.51 4.88 5.75
CA SER A 50 19.99 3.80 4.89
C SER A 50 19.56 4.01 3.43
N GLU A 51 19.47 2.94 2.68
CA GLU A 51 19.30 2.95 1.22
C GLU A 51 18.03 2.23 0.80
N VAL A 52 17.41 2.72 -0.28
CA VAL A 52 16.33 2.03 -0.99
C VAL A 52 16.74 1.87 -2.46
N GLU A 53 16.78 0.64 -2.92
CA GLU A 53 17.26 0.32 -4.27
C GLU A 53 16.27 0.71 -5.37
N GLY A 54 14.97 0.64 -5.10
CA GLY A 54 13.88 1.01 -6.02
C GLY A 54 13.13 2.27 -5.61
N ARG A 55 11.89 2.40 -6.07
CA ARG A 55 11.03 3.56 -5.78
C ARG A 55 10.56 3.57 -4.33
N THR A 56 10.47 4.77 -3.78
CA THR A 56 10.01 5.01 -2.40
C THR A 56 8.82 5.96 -2.38
N PHE A 57 7.77 5.59 -1.66
CA PHE A 57 6.61 6.42 -1.34
C PHE A 57 6.49 6.61 0.17
N VAL A 58 6.34 7.86 0.62
CA VAL A 58 6.17 8.23 2.04
C VAL A 58 4.92 9.09 2.16
N GLY A 59 3.87 8.57 2.79
CA GLY A 59 2.60 9.27 2.99
C GLY A 59 2.64 10.38 4.06
N GLY A 60 3.64 10.34 4.95
CA GLY A 60 3.93 11.35 5.96
C GLY A 60 5.21 12.11 5.67
N ASN A 61 6.02 12.35 6.71
CA ASN A 61 7.28 13.07 6.63
C ASN A 61 8.47 12.09 6.46
N LEU A 62 9.51 12.56 5.78
CA LEU A 62 10.80 11.88 5.71
C LEU A 62 11.82 12.60 6.58
N SER A 63 12.43 11.89 7.51
CA SER A 63 13.44 12.43 8.42
C SER A 63 14.64 11.47 8.56
N GLY A 64 15.52 11.75 9.52
CA GLY A 64 16.67 10.89 9.84
C GLY A 64 17.98 11.41 9.25
N ASN A 65 18.97 10.53 9.15
CA ASN A 65 20.30 10.88 8.64
C ASN A 65 20.34 10.95 7.11
N SER A 66 21.54 11.00 6.53
CA SER A 66 21.72 10.87 5.09
C SER A 66 21.20 9.52 4.62
N SER A 67 20.51 9.53 3.49
CA SER A 67 19.90 8.34 2.91
C SER A 67 19.87 8.41 1.39
N ASN A 68 19.87 7.23 0.76
CA ASN A 68 19.97 7.09 -0.69
C ASN A 68 18.70 6.45 -1.25
N TYR A 69 18.21 6.97 -2.37
CA TYR A 69 16.99 6.48 -3.02
C TYR A 69 17.24 6.14 -4.47
N TYR A 70 16.60 5.05 -4.92
CA TYR A 70 16.62 4.58 -6.30
C TYR A 70 18.01 4.19 -6.82
N ILE A 71 18.84 3.58 -5.97
CA ILE A 71 20.25 3.28 -6.32
C ILE A 71 20.40 2.22 -7.41
N LYS A 72 19.43 1.30 -7.56
CA LYS A 72 19.34 0.30 -8.63
C LYS A 72 18.16 0.53 -9.57
N GLY A 73 17.75 1.75 -9.76
CA GLY A 73 16.54 2.12 -10.51
C GLY A 73 16.48 1.63 -11.95
N ASN A 74 17.63 1.40 -12.58
CA ASN A 74 17.70 0.79 -13.92
C ASN A 74 17.21 -0.66 -13.97
N LYS A 75 17.01 -1.30 -12.82
CA LYS A 75 16.45 -2.65 -12.68
C LYS A 75 15.05 -2.64 -12.06
N ALA A 76 14.55 -1.47 -11.66
CA ALA A 76 13.19 -1.33 -11.14
C ALA A 76 12.15 -1.48 -12.27
N PRO A 77 10.92 -1.92 -11.96
CA PRO A 77 9.85 -1.98 -12.95
C PRO A 77 9.64 -0.65 -13.67
N ALA A 78 9.25 -0.69 -14.93
CA ALA A 78 8.94 0.52 -15.69
C ALA A 78 7.75 1.26 -15.04
N SER A 79 7.87 2.57 -14.85
CA SER A 79 6.81 3.43 -14.29
C SER A 79 7.15 4.89 -14.56
N THR A 80 6.13 5.73 -14.56
CA THR A 80 6.26 7.20 -14.62
C THR A 80 6.44 7.84 -13.23
N ALA A 81 6.26 7.08 -12.16
CA ALA A 81 6.47 7.56 -10.80
C ALA A 81 7.96 7.87 -10.56
N PRO A 82 8.28 8.95 -9.84
CA PRO A 82 9.66 9.30 -9.51
C PRO A 82 10.28 8.30 -8.53
N GLY A 83 11.60 8.39 -8.37
CA GLY A 83 12.32 7.53 -7.42
C GLY A 83 11.97 7.80 -5.96
N LEU A 84 11.53 9.03 -5.64
CA LEU A 84 11.10 9.41 -4.29
C LEU A 84 9.85 10.27 -4.34
N THR A 85 8.80 9.84 -3.64
CA THR A 85 7.62 10.68 -3.34
C THR A 85 7.47 10.82 -1.84
N VAL A 86 7.36 12.05 -1.35
CA VAL A 86 7.08 12.37 0.06
C VAL A 86 5.91 13.33 0.11
N VAL A 87 4.81 12.93 0.72
CA VAL A 87 3.59 13.75 0.80
C VAL A 87 3.75 14.90 1.79
N GLY A 88 4.44 14.66 2.89
CA GLY A 88 4.80 15.66 3.91
C GLY A 88 6.10 16.40 3.58
N SER A 89 6.83 16.74 4.64
CA SER A 89 8.10 17.49 4.59
C SER A 89 9.31 16.55 4.72
N VAL A 90 10.45 17.03 4.23
CA VAL A 90 11.74 16.31 4.32
C VAL A 90 12.71 17.09 5.22
N SER A 91 13.34 16.39 6.18
CA SER A 91 14.26 16.99 7.14
C SER A 91 15.46 16.08 7.46
N GLY A 92 16.40 16.60 8.26
CA GLY A 92 17.57 15.86 8.72
C GLY A 92 18.73 15.87 7.74
N GLY A 93 19.45 14.76 7.59
CA GLY A 93 20.61 14.64 6.72
C GLY A 93 20.26 14.68 5.23
N THR A 94 21.27 14.91 4.38
CA THR A 94 21.13 15.03 2.93
C THR A 94 20.51 13.78 2.30
N LYS A 95 19.58 13.99 1.36
CA LYS A 95 18.94 12.93 0.56
C LYS A 95 19.61 12.85 -0.81
N GLN A 96 19.96 11.64 -1.21
CA GLN A 96 20.61 11.34 -2.49
C GLN A 96 19.60 10.73 -3.45
N LEU A 97 19.33 11.39 -4.57
CA LEU A 97 18.47 10.84 -5.65
C LEU A 97 19.37 10.30 -6.75
N ASN A 98 19.24 9.02 -7.04
CA ASN A 98 20.13 8.34 -7.97
C ASN A 98 19.44 7.99 -9.30
N LYS A 99 20.23 7.70 -10.34
CA LYS A 99 19.77 7.17 -11.63
C LYS A 99 18.70 8.03 -12.31
N SER A 100 18.82 9.33 -12.25
CA SER A 100 17.88 10.26 -12.92
C SER A 100 16.42 10.08 -12.50
N SER A 101 16.16 9.76 -11.23
CA SER A 101 14.86 9.28 -10.77
C SER A 101 13.84 10.36 -10.47
N GLY A 102 14.28 11.58 -10.18
CA GLY A 102 13.40 12.67 -9.76
C GLY A 102 12.73 12.49 -8.39
N ALA A 103 12.02 13.53 -7.94
CA ALA A 103 11.24 13.48 -6.70
C ALA A 103 10.01 14.40 -6.72
N LEU A 104 9.00 14.01 -5.92
CA LEU A 104 7.85 14.84 -5.55
C LEU A 104 7.83 15.00 -4.03
N ILE A 105 7.82 16.22 -3.53
CA ILE A 105 7.80 16.54 -2.09
C ILE A 105 6.66 17.53 -1.85
N GLY A 106 5.61 17.13 -1.15
CA GLY A 106 4.41 17.94 -0.93
C GLY A 106 4.63 19.11 0.02
N GLY A 107 5.43 18.92 1.07
CA GLY A 107 5.78 19.92 2.06
C GLY A 107 7.07 20.67 1.73
N SER A 108 7.74 21.14 2.79
CA SER A 108 9.04 21.81 2.70
C SER A 108 10.19 20.81 2.81
N MET A 109 11.33 21.19 2.27
CA MET A 109 12.57 20.43 2.36
C MET A 109 13.63 21.24 3.11
N SER A 110 13.84 20.90 4.40
CA SER A 110 14.86 21.51 5.26
C SER A 110 16.16 20.71 5.35
N SER A 111 16.24 19.57 4.63
CA SER A 111 17.49 18.83 4.42
C SER A 111 18.18 19.24 3.12
N GLY A 112 19.45 18.82 2.93
CA GLY A 112 20.08 18.90 1.62
C GLY A 112 19.50 17.87 0.63
N LEU A 113 19.56 18.18 -0.67
CA LEU A 113 19.19 17.27 -1.76
C LEU A 113 20.29 17.24 -2.82
N ASN A 114 20.81 16.05 -3.12
CA ASN A 114 21.76 15.85 -4.22
C ASN A 114 21.08 15.06 -5.34
N LEU A 115 21.20 15.57 -6.56
CA LEU A 115 20.71 14.92 -7.78
C LEU A 115 21.86 14.17 -8.46
N ASN A 116 21.91 12.85 -8.29
CA ASN A 116 22.92 11.97 -8.85
C ASN A 116 22.42 11.35 -10.17
N GLY A 117 22.71 12.01 -11.27
CA GLY A 117 22.24 11.68 -12.61
C GLY A 117 21.66 12.92 -13.30
N GLU A 118 21.63 12.92 -14.63
CA GLU A 118 21.17 14.05 -15.44
C GLU A 118 19.65 14.03 -15.67
N ASN A 119 19.10 15.17 -16.15
CA ASN A 119 17.72 15.30 -16.64
C ASN A 119 16.63 14.89 -15.64
N GLN A 120 16.85 15.13 -14.34
CA GLN A 120 15.88 14.86 -13.30
C GLN A 120 14.83 15.97 -13.17
N THR A 121 13.61 15.61 -12.80
CA THR A 121 12.59 16.57 -12.42
C THR A 121 12.28 16.40 -10.93
N VAL A 122 12.38 17.51 -10.19
CA VAL A 122 12.03 17.57 -8.77
C VAL A 122 11.01 18.67 -8.57
N THR A 123 9.95 18.36 -7.83
CA THR A 123 8.94 19.35 -7.43
C THR A 123 8.80 19.35 -5.91
N ILE A 124 8.91 20.52 -5.29
CA ILE A 124 8.80 20.74 -3.84
C ILE A 124 7.69 21.76 -3.61
N GLY A 125 6.62 21.37 -2.89
CA GLY A 125 5.45 22.24 -2.66
C GLY A 125 5.73 23.42 -1.75
N GLY A 126 6.55 23.25 -0.72
CA GLY A 126 6.95 24.28 0.23
C GLY A 126 8.28 24.96 -0.11
N ALA A 127 8.98 25.46 0.92
CA ALA A 127 10.33 26.01 0.81
C ALA A 127 11.39 24.91 0.70
N ALA A 128 12.55 25.22 0.15
CA ALA A 128 13.67 24.29 0.04
C ALA A 128 14.98 24.89 0.51
N LEU A 129 15.85 24.02 1.05
CA LEU A 129 17.17 24.38 1.56
C LEU A 129 18.23 23.46 0.93
N ASN A 130 19.36 24.03 0.44
CA ASN A 130 20.54 23.29 -0.02
C ASN A 130 20.27 22.26 -1.12
N ILE A 131 19.98 22.71 -2.33
CA ILE A 131 19.82 21.87 -3.51
C ILE A 131 21.13 21.82 -4.30
N ASN A 132 21.64 20.61 -4.54
CA ASN A 132 22.74 20.34 -5.46
C ASN A 132 22.17 19.61 -6.68
N GLY A 133 21.85 20.39 -7.71
CA GLY A 133 21.28 19.93 -8.97
C GLY A 133 22.26 19.18 -9.86
N SER A 134 21.83 18.85 -11.05
CA SER A 134 22.62 18.19 -12.07
C SER A 134 22.25 18.69 -13.46
N LYS A 135 23.12 18.41 -14.43
CA LYS A 135 22.95 18.85 -15.83
C LYS A 135 21.57 18.45 -16.39
N GLY A 136 20.90 19.39 -17.02
CA GLY A 136 19.59 19.19 -17.62
C GLY A 136 18.43 18.97 -16.64
N SER A 137 18.70 18.97 -15.32
CA SER A 137 17.65 18.78 -14.31
C SER A 137 16.85 20.06 -14.06
N THR A 138 15.58 19.87 -13.70
CA THR A 138 14.67 20.98 -13.35
C THR A 138 14.14 20.77 -11.94
N VAL A 139 14.39 21.77 -11.07
CA VAL A 139 13.86 21.82 -9.71
C VAL A 139 12.85 22.95 -9.61
N LYS A 140 11.60 22.61 -9.27
CA LYS A 140 10.49 23.55 -9.06
C LYS A 140 10.17 23.62 -7.57
N ILE A 141 10.20 24.81 -6.99
CA ILE A 141 9.99 25.07 -5.56
C ILE A 141 8.80 26.01 -5.40
N GLY A 142 7.77 25.59 -4.68
CA GLY A 142 6.56 26.38 -4.45
C GLY A 142 6.83 27.61 -3.56
N GLY A 143 7.63 27.43 -2.52
CA GLY A 143 8.05 28.47 -1.59
C GLY A 143 9.42 29.07 -1.89
N ALA A 144 10.06 29.63 -0.85
CA ALA A 144 11.40 30.19 -0.93
C ALA A 144 12.48 29.13 -1.17
N ALA A 145 13.58 29.55 -1.78
CA ALA A 145 14.79 28.75 -1.94
C ALA A 145 15.91 29.41 -1.14
N ASP A 146 16.42 28.72 -0.13
CA ASP A 146 17.42 29.23 0.81
C ASP A 146 18.67 28.34 0.86
N GLY A 147 19.76 28.89 1.39
CA GLY A 147 21.04 28.20 1.50
C GLY A 147 21.75 28.01 0.15
N ASN A 148 22.45 26.90 -0.03
CA ASN A 148 23.23 26.62 -1.24
C ASN A 148 22.34 26.06 -2.35
N MET A 149 22.01 26.90 -3.34
CA MET A 149 21.25 26.51 -4.53
C MET A 149 22.20 26.39 -5.73
N ASN A 150 22.70 25.19 -5.98
CA ASN A 150 23.60 24.92 -7.09
C ASN A 150 22.88 24.15 -8.19
N ALA A 151 22.63 24.79 -9.32
CA ALA A 151 21.92 24.16 -10.43
C ALA A 151 22.79 23.18 -11.25
N ASN A 152 24.11 23.30 -11.24
CA ASN A 152 25.07 22.42 -11.96
C ASN A 152 24.68 22.16 -13.43
N GLY A 153 24.31 23.18 -14.18
CA GLY A 153 23.85 23.08 -15.57
C GLY A 153 22.40 22.62 -15.74
N GLY A 154 21.64 22.60 -14.67
CA GLY A 154 20.18 22.48 -14.66
C GLY A 154 19.49 23.81 -14.40
N THR A 155 18.23 23.77 -13.94
CA THR A 155 17.40 24.94 -13.61
C THR A 155 16.78 24.77 -12.23
N ILE A 156 16.83 25.83 -11.41
CA ILE A 156 16.12 25.92 -10.12
C ILE A 156 15.18 27.12 -10.18
N GLN A 157 13.90 26.89 -9.94
CA GLN A 157 12.85 27.89 -9.93
C GLN A 157 12.16 27.89 -8.56
N SER A 158 11.97 29.05 -7.94
CA SER A 158 11.36 29.17 -6.61
C SER A 158 10.20 30.17 -6.60
N ASN A 159 9.46 30.21 -5.48
CA ASN A 159 8.28 31.07 -5.28
C ASN A 159 7.19 30.84 -6.34
N LEU A 160 7.02 29.58 -6.79
CA LEU A 160 6.06 29.23 -7.84
C LEU A 160 4.61 29.10 -7.33
N GLY A 161 4.41 29.00 -6.00
CA GLY A 161 3.10 28.86 -5.37
C GLY A 161 2.44 27.49 -5.56
N LEU A 162 2.72 26.76 -6.62
CA LEU A 162 2.27 25.39 -6.99
C LEU A 162 0.87 24.99 -6.42
N PRO A 163 -0.22 25.70 -6.79
CA PRO A 163 -1.54 25.45 -6.23
C PRO A 163 -2.02 24.02 -6.55
N GLY A 164 -2.59 23.33 -5.54
CA GLY A 164 -3.13 21.98 -5.70
C GLY A 164 -2.10 20.86 -5.68
N PHE A 165 -0.80 21.14 -5.79
CA PHE A 165 0.24 20.08 -5.86
C PHE A 165 0.26 19.21 -4.61
N SER A 166 0.37 19.82 -3.42
CA SER A 166 0.39 19.06 -2.15
C SER A 166 -0.94 18.35 -1.89
N ALA A 167 -2.07 18.96 -2.26
CA ALA A 167 -3.38 18.32 -2.14
C ALA A 167 -3.50 17.09 -3.04
N GLY A 168 -2.96 17.12 -4.26
CA GLY A 168 -2.93 15.97 -5.16
C GLY A 168 -2.12 14.79 -4.58
N LEU A 169 -0.98 15.06 -3.95
CA LEU A 169 -0.20 14.02 -3.27
C LEU A 169 -0.93 13.45 -2.05
N GLN A 170 -1.71 14.27 -1.33
CA GLN A 170 -2.52 13.80 -0.21
C GLN A 170 -3.64 12.85 -0.65
N VAL A 171 -4.28 13.12 -1.79
CA VAL A 171 -5.27 12.20 -2.40
C VAL A 171 -4.59 10.89 -2.76
N GLN A 172 -3.46 10.93 -3.45
CA GLN A 172 -2.69 9.73 -3.80
C GLN A 172 -2.30 8.91 -2.55
N ALA A 173 -1.88 9.56 -1.45
CA ALA A 173 -1.56 8.87 -0.21
C ALA A 173 -2.77 8.16 0.40
N THR A 174 -3.94 8.78 0.32
CA THR A 174 -5.21 8.20 0.80
C THR A 174 -5.56 6.96 -0.02
N ASP A 175 -5.49 7.05 -1.34
CA ASP A 175 -5.82 5.95 -2.26
C ASP A 175 -4.86 4.76 -2.06
N TYR A 176 -3.57 5.04 -1.92
CA TYR A 176 -2.56 3.99 -1.66
C TYR A 176 -2.76 3.34 -0.29
N ALA A 177 -3.06 4.14 0.75
CA ALA A 177 -3.30 3.61 2.08
C ALA A 177 -4.54 2.71 2.13
N LEU A 178 -5.62 3.10 1.46
CA LEU A 178 -6.82 2.26 1.32
C LEU A 178 -6.50 1.00 0.52
N GLY A 179 -5.89 1.14 -0.65
CA GLY A 179 -5.58 0.01 -1.52
C GLY A 179 -4.71 -1.07 -0.85
N VAL A 180 -3.64 -0.69 -0.14
CA VAL A 180 -2.77 -1.69 0.53
C VAL A 180 -3.43 -2.32 1.76
N LYS A 181 -4.31 -1.61 2.47
CA LYS A 181 -5.09 -2.16 3.57
C LYS A 181 -6.13 -3.16 3.06
N ASP A 182 -6.80 -2.84 1.97
CA ASP A 182 -7.77 -3.72 1.33
C ASP A 182 -7.09 -4.96 0.72
N LEU A 183 -5.90 -4.79 0.13
CA LEU A 183 -5.09 -5.94 -0.29
C LEU A 183 -4.76 -6.84 0.89
N SER A 184 -4.30 -6.28 2.00
CA SER A 184 -3.97 -7.04 3.22
C SER A 184 -5.18 -7.81 3.74
N ALA A 185 -6.35 -7.18 3.81
CA ALA A 185 -7.61 -7.81 4.21
C ALA A 185 -8.05 -8.90 3.22
N TYR A 186 -7.93 -8.64 1.91
CA TYR A 186 -8.23 -9.63 0.87
C TYR A 186 -7.36 -10.88 1.01
N LEU A 187 -6.04 -10.70 1.20
CA LEU A 187 -5.11 -11.81 1.36
C LEU A 187 -5.40 -12.61 2.63
N ALA A 188 -5.72 -11.94 3.74
CA ALA A 188 -6.11 -12.60 4.99
C ALA A 188 -7.40 -13.43 4.86
N GLY A 189 -8.29 -13.06 3.94
CA GLY A 189 -9.53 -13.79 3.66
C GLY A 189 -9.38 -14.98 2.70
N LEU A 190 -8.20 -15.20 2.13
CA LEU A 190 -7.96 -16.35 1.24
C LEU A 190 -7.97 -17.66 2.02
N THR A 191 -8.61 -18.69 1.45
CA THR A 191 -8.61 -20.04 2.04
C THR A 191 -7.19 -20.62 1.99
N PRO A 192 -6.61 -21.06 3.12
CA PRO A 192 -5.31 -21.73 3.14
C PRO A 192 -5.31 -22.98 2.25
N THR A 193 -4.26 -23.13 1.45
CA THR A 193 -4.07 -24.31 0.57
C THR A 193 -3.07 -25.29 1.15
N ASP A 194 -2.15 -24.79 1.97
CA ASP A 194 -1.02 -25.54 2.48
C ASP A 194 -0.77 -25.23 3.97
N GLN A 195 -0.07 -26.11 4.63
CA GLN A 195 0.39 -25.93 6.01
C GLN A 195 1.91 -25.94 6.06
N VAL A 196 2.47 -25.24 7.04
CA VAL A 196 3.91 -25.29 7.31
C VAL A 196 4.29 -26.66 7.85
N SER A 197 5.51 -27.08 7.58
CA SER A 197 6.08 -28.31 8.11
C SER A 197 7.34 -28.02 8.94
N PHE A 198 7.69 -28.99 9.80
CA PHE A 198 8.87 -28.93 10.65
C PHE A 198 9.76 -30.15 10.37
N PRO A 199 10.48 -30.17 9.22
CA PRO A 199 11.28 -31.32 8.82
C PRO A 199 12.47 -31.59 9.76
N LEU A 200 12.91 -30.56 10.48
CA LEU A 200 13.91 -30.61 11.54
C LEU A 200 13.44 -29.78 12.74
N GLN A 201 13.89 -30.13 13.93
CA GLN A 201 13.49 -29.46 15.18
C GLN A 201 13.69 -27.94 15.18
N ASN A 202 14.70 -27.43 14.44
CA ASN A 202 15.06 -26.01 14.38
C ASN A 202 14.57 -25.30 13.10
N ARG A 203 13.72 -25.95 12.28
CA ARG A 203 13.37 -25.42 10.96
C ARG A 203 11.87 -25.44 10.72
N ILE A 204 11.33 -24.29 10.29
CA ILE A 204 10.02 -24.18 9.67
C ILE A 204 10.19 -24.15 8.15
N GLN A 205 9.36 -24.92 7.45
CA GLN A 205 9.42 -25.03 6.00
C GLN A 205 8.07 -24.69 5.37
N PHE A 206 8.11 -23.81 4.37
CA PHE A 206 7.01 -23.46 3.48
C PHE A 206 7.21 -24.22 2.16
N ALA A 207 6.48 -25.30 1.99
CA ALA A 207 6.61 -26.19 0.84
C ALA A 207 5.24 -26.40 0.20
N PRO A 208 4.83 -25.54 -0.76
CA PRO A 208 3.59 -25.73 -1.50
C PRO A 208 3.52 -27.12 -2.12
N SER A 209 2.41 -27.84 -1.92
CA SER A 209 2.27 -29.24 -2.33
C SER A 209 1.55 -29.37 -3.66
N THR A 210 0.49 -28.61 -3.86
CA THR A 210 -0.35 -28.66 -5.07
C THR A 210 -0.74 -27.27 -5.51
N SER A 211 -0.74 -27.05 -6.81
CA SER A 211 -1.33 -25.85 -7.37
C SER A 211 -2.86 -25.98 -7.34
N ASN A 212 -3.53 -24.94 -6.87
CA ASN A 212 -4.98 -24.78 -7.00
C ASN A 212 -5.42 -24.43 -8.43
N GLY A 213 -4.61 -24.76 -9.44
CA GLY A 213 -4.81 -24.39 -10.84
C GLY A 213 -4.29 -23.02 -11.23
N ASN A 214 -3.97 -22.15 -10.26
CA ASN A 214 -3.51 -20.75 -10.49
C ASN A 214 -2.07 -20.50 -10.04
N ASN A 215 -1.31 -21.56 -9.70
CA ASN A 215 0.04 -21.45 -9.12
C ASN A 215 0.11 -20.56 -7.87
N LEU A 216 -0.98 -20.50 -7.10
CA LEU A 216 -1.10 -19.77 -5.84
C LEU A 216 -1.08 -20.74 -4.67
N ALA A 217 -0.21 -20.52 -3.71
CA ALA A 217 -0.22 -21.19 -2.41
C ALA A 217 -0.52 -20.19 -1.30
N VAL A 218 -1.30 -20.61 -0.31
CA VAL A 218 -1.68 -19.78 0.84
C VAL A 218 -1.38 -20.55 2.12
N PHE A 219 -0.51 -19.98 2.94
CA PHE A 219 -0.23 -20.42 4.31
C PHE A 219 -0.86 -19.44 5.29
N ASP A 220 -1.47 -19.95 6.35
CA ASP A 220 -2.06 -19.14 7.41
C ASP A 220 -1.43 -19.51 8.75
N LEU A 221 -0.87 -18.49 9.42
CA LEU A 221 -0.23 -18.59 10.72
C LEU A 221 -0.98 -17.70 11.71
N ALA A 222 -1.50 -18.30 12.78
CA ALA A 222 -2.28 -17.58 13.78
C ALA A 222 -1.47 -16.46 14.47
N SER A 223 -0.15 -16.58 14.53
CA SER A 223 0.74 -15.53 15.06
C SER A 223 2.21 -15.83 14.75
N THR A 224 3.08 -14.88 15.04
CA THR A 224 4.55 -15.07 14.98
C THR A 224 5.09 -16.05 16.00
N SER A 225 4.29 -16.50 16.97
CA SER A 225 4.73 -17.45 18.01
C SER A 225 5.22 -18.78 17.44
N VAL A 226 4.75 -19.18 16.27
CA VAL A 226 5.21 -20.38 15.55
C VAL A 226 6.72 -20.37 15.29
N PHE A 227 7.31 -19.18 15.17
CA PHE A 227 8.75 -19.03 14.98
C PHE A 227 9.58 -19.11 16.27
N ASN A 228 8.96 -19.12 17.45
CA ASN A 228 9.70 -19.13 18.71
C ASN A 228 10.53 -20.40 18.93
N SER A 229 10.05 -21.52 18.42
CA SER A 229 10.69 -22.85 18.56
C SER A 229 11.72 -23.17 17.47
N VAL A 230 11.88 -22.29 16.45
CA VAL A 230 12.78 -22.53 15.32
C VAL A 230 13.80 -21.40 15.15
N GLY A 231 14.94 -21.72 14.55
CA GLY A 231 15.98 -20.74 14.18
C GLY A 231 16.05 -20.47 12.69
N GLU A 232 15.42 -21.32 11.88
CA GLU A 232 15.55 -21.33 10.42
C GLU A 232 14.19 -21.30 9.73
N ILE A 233 14.13 -20.54 8.63
CA ILE A 233 12.99 -20.47 7.69
C ILE A 233 13.49 -20.97 6.34
N GLN A 234 12.74 -21.88 5.73
CA GLN A 234 13.04 -22.40 4.40
C GLN A 234 11.81 -22.34 3.49
N PHE A 235 12.01 -21.85 2.26
CA PHE A 235 11.02 -21.95 1.20
C PHE A 235 11.45 -22.96 0.16
N LEU A 236 10.50 -23.83 -0.24
CA LEU A 236 10.62 -24.73 -1.37
C LEU A 236 9.58 -24.32 -2.42
N THR A 237 9.87 -23.29 -3.21
CA THR A 237 8.87 -22.63 -4.08
C THR A 237 8.35 -23.51 -5.20
N LYS A 238 9.13 -24.51 -5.67
CA LYS A 238 8.74 -25.49 -6.70
C LYS A 238 8.09 -24.90 -7.96
N GLY A 239 8.45 -23.65 -8.32
CA GLY A 239 7.87 -22.97 -9.47
C GLY A 239 6.47 -22.38 -9.22
N PHE A 240 6.03 -22.26 -7.98
CA PHE A 240 4.85 -21.47 -7.65
C PHE A 240 5.06 -20.02 -8.01
N ASP A 241 4.07 -19.42 -8.65
CA ASP A 241 4.11 -18.04 -9.09
C ASP A 241 3.88 -17.08 -7.93
N THR A 242 2.97 -17.45 -7.01
CA THR A 242 2.63 -16.66 -5.84
C THR A 242 2.47 -17.52 -4.60
N ILE A 243 3.13 -17.12 -3.53
CA ILE A 243 3.00 -17.71 -2.19
C ILE A 243 2.59 -16.60 -1.22
N ILE A 244 1.44 -16.76 -0.60
CA ILE A 244 0.95 -15.86 0.45
C ILE A 244 1.21 -16.52 1.80
N VAL A 245 1.83 -15.77 2.70
CA VAL A 245 1.98 -16.16 4.10
C VAL A 245 1.22 -15.15 4.95
N ASN A 246 -0.01 -15.47 5.31
CA ASN A 246 -0.78 -14.68 6.26
C ASN A 246 -0.27 -14.93 7.67
N VAL A 247 -0.02 -13.86 8.42
CA VAL A 247 0.46 -13.91 9.80
C VAL A 247 -0.44 -13.02 10.65
N GLY A 248 -1.20 -13.66 11.54
CA GLY A 248 -2.06 -12.97 12.51
C GLY A 248 -1.29 -12.45 13.72
N GLY A 249 -2.03 -11.76 14.61
CA GLY A 249 -1.52 -11.20 15.85
C GLY A 249 -0.91 -9.81 15.71
N ALA A 250 -0.86 -9.12 16.86
CA ALA A 250 -0.42 -7.71 16.92
C ALA A 250 1.09 -7.51 16.68
N ASP A 251 1.90 -8.56 16.90
CA ASP A 251 3.35 -8.51 16.76
C ASP A 251 3.80 -9.15 15.44
N ALA A 252 4.72 -8.48 14.75
CA ALA A 252 5.28 -8.95 13.47
C ALA A 252 6.78 -9.22 13.54
N LYS A 253 7.32 -9.57 14.72
CA LYS A 253 8.76 -9.78 14.89
C LYS A 253 9.18 -11.17 14.46
N ILE A 254 9.93 -11.25 13.36
CA ILE A 254 10.54 -12.49 12.87
C ILE A 254 12.04 -12.27 12.68
N ALA A 255 12.84 -12.66 13.69
CA ALA A 255 14.31 -12.54 13.65
C ALA A 255 14.93 -13.94 13.51
N LYS A 256 14.75 -14.57 12.34
CA LYS A 256 15.20 -15.92 12.01
C LYS A 256 16.06 -15.93 10.76
N ASN A 257 16.86 -16.98 10.60
CA ASN A 257 17.72 -17.14 9.43
C ASN A 257 16.94 -17.76 8.28
N PHE A 258 16.95 -17.11 7.12
CA PHE A 258 16.47 -17.73 5.88
C PHE A 258 17.56 -18.61 5.31
N ILE A 259 17.23 -19.84 4.97
CA ILE A 259 18.16 -20.84 4.46
C ILE A 259 17.71 -21.41 3.11
N GLY A 260 18.66 -21.97 2.37
CA GLY A 260 18.40 -22.52 1.03
C GLY A 260 18.51 -21.46 -0.06
N ASN A 261 17.78 -21.65 -1.16
CA ASN A 261 17.76 -20.67 -2.25
C ASN A 261 16.72 -19.59 -1.97
N ASN A 262 17.15 -18.43 -1.55
CA ASN A 262 16.30 -17.28 -1.28
C ASN A 262 16.13 -16.34 -2.48
N SER A 263 16.82 -16.62 -3.61
CA SER A 263 16.73 -15.80 -4.82
C SER A 263 15.28 -15.76 -5.35
N GLY A 264 14.77 -14.59 -5.59
CA GLY A 264 13.42 -14.38 -6.12
C GLY A 264 12.29 -14.48 -5.11
N LEU A 265 12.55 -14.77 -3.83
CA LEU A 265 11.46 -14.80 -2.83
C LEU A 265 10.71 -13.47 -2.77
N GLY A 266 11.39 -12.33 -2.90
CA GLY A 266 10.74 -11.02 -2.96
C GLY A 266 9.71 -10.89 -4.08
N GLN A 267 9.95 -11.55 -5.21
CA GLN A 267 9.08 -11.50 -6.38
C GLN A 267 7.85 -12.41 -6.27
N HIS A 268 7.94 -13.48 -5.48
CA HIS A 268 6.94 -14.55 -5.45
C HIS A 268 6.25 -14.73 -4.10
N VAL A 269 6.84 -14.24 -3.00
CA VAL A 269 6.30 -14.41 -1.65
C VAL A 269 5.81 -13.09 -1.11
N ILE A 270 4.57 -13.04 -0.64
CA ILE A 270 4.02 -11.94 0.16
C ILE A 270 3.80 -12.42 1.59
N TRP A 271 4.50 -11.81 2.52
CA TRP A 271 4.23 -11.92 3.95
C TRP A 271 3.20 -10.86 4.33
N ASN A 272 1.98 -11.28 4.63
CA ASN A 272 0.87 -10.40 4.98
C ASN A 272 0.65 -10.39 6.51
N PHE A 273 1.13 -9.36 7.17
CA PHE A 273 0.93 -9.12 8.61
C PHE A 273 -0.31 -8.26 8.83
N TYR A 274 -1.48 -8.83 8.67
CA TYR A 274 -2.74 -8.11 8.54
C TYR A 274 -3.28 -7.51 9.83
N GLU A 275 -2.78 -7.94 11.01
CA GLU A 275 -3.16 -7.41 12.33
C GLU A 275 -2.02 -6.68 13.05
N ALA A 276 -0.80 -6.73 12.52
CA ALA A 276 0.37 -6.19 13.18
C ALA A 276 0.27 -4.67 13.36
N GLN A 277 0.36 -4.23 14.62
CA GLN A 277 0.33 -2.81 15.00
C GLN A 277 1.63 -2.36 15.65
N THR A 278 2.39 -3.30 16.24
CA THR A 278 3.63 -3.04 16.92
C THR A 278 4.84 -3.47 16.08
N ASP A 279 6.01 -3.53 16.68
CA ASP A 279 7.29 -3.71 16.04
C ASP A 279 7.34 -4.84 15.00
N PHE A 280 7.38 -4.47 13.71
CA PHE A 280 8.01 -5.33 12.73
C PHE A 280 9.52 -5.23 12.93
N GLY A 281 10.13 -6.28 13.47
CA GLY A 281 11.58 -6.36 13.65
C GLY A 281 12.13 -7.50 12.81
N ALA A 282 13.00 -7.17 11.86
CA ALA A 282 13.70 -8.18 11.06
C ALA A 282 15.20 -7.90 11.03
N ASN A 283 15.99 -8.97 11.00
CA ASN A 283 17.41 -8.88 10.63
C ASN A 283 17.50 -8.86 9.08
N SER A 284 17.82 -9.97 8.46
CA SER A 284 17.74 -10.11 7.00
C SER A 284 16.42 -10.79 6.67
N PHE A 285 15.61 -10.21 5.76
CA PHE A 285 14.29 -10.72 5.47
C PHE A 285 14.10 -10.88 3.95
N TYR A 286 13.62 -12.05 3.56
CA TYR A 286 13.37 -12.37 2.16
C TYR A 286 11.88 -12.59 1.92
N GLY A 287 11.37 -11.95 0.90
CA GLY A 287 9.96 -11.88 0.57
C GLY A 287 9.42 -10.46 0.68
N SER A 288 8.41 -10.16 -0.10
CA SER A 288 7.69 -8.89 0.00
C SER A 288 6.88 -8.83 1.29
N VAL A 289 6.90 -7.69 1.97
CA VAL A 289 6.25 -7.47 3.27
C VAL A 289 5.06 -6.54 3.11
N LEU A 290 3.89 -6.97 3.54
CA LEU A 290 2.67 -6.17 3.62
C LEU A 290 2.23 -6.10 5.08
N ALA A 291 2.56 -5.00 5.75
CA ALA A 291 2.26 -4.72 7.16
C ALA A 291 1.69 -3.30 7.33
N PRO A 292 0.53 -2.98 6.73
CA PRO A 292 0.06 -1.61 6.57
C PRO A 292 -0.30 -0.89 7.87
N TYR A 293 -0.39 -1.61 8.98
CA TYR A 293 -0.69 -1.04 10.31
C TYR A 293 0.53 -1.01 11.23
N ALA A 294 1.62 -1.71 10.86
CA ALA A 294 2.78 -1.89 11.73
C ALA A 294 3.69 -0.66 11.78
N ALA A 295 4.28 -0.44 12.97
CA ALA A 295 5.45 0.41 13.14
C ALA A 295 6.71 -0.43 12.89
N GLY A 296 7.31 -0.29 11.70
CA GLY A 296 8.47 -1.08 11.30
C GLY A 296 9.78 -0.55 11.90
N LYS A 297 10.69 -1.48 12.21
CA LYS A 297 12.09 -1.17 12.54
C LYS A 297 13.00 -2.17 11.84
N ILE A 298 13.79 -1.71 10.87
CA ILE A 298 14.67 -2.56 10.08
C ILE A 298 16.12 -2.26 10.45
N GLY A 299 16.86 -3.28 10.84
CA GLY A 299 18.28 -3.18 11.24
C GLY A 299 19.27 -3.71 10.20
N ASN A 300 18.83 -4.57 9.27
CA ASN A 300 19.65 -5.12 8.19
C ASN A 300 18.94 -4.88 6.86
N PHE A 301 18.44 -5.88 6.15
CA PHE A 301 17.76 -5.65 4.87
C PHE A 301 16.41 -6.39 4.76
N ILE A 302 15.57 -5.88 3.85
CA ILE A 302 14.44 -6.61 3.27
C ILE A 302 14.71 -6.73 1.75
N GLU A 303 14.63 -7.95 1.20
CA GLU A 303 14.65 -8.19 -0.25
C GLU A 303 13.24 -8.43 -0.75
N GLY A 304 12.64 -7.41 -1.36
CA GLY A 304 11.24 -7.40 -1.80
C GLY A 304 10.61 -6.02 -1.73
N SER A 305 9.33 -5.94 -2.04
CA SER A 305 8.51 -4.76 -1.75
C SER A 305 8.16 -4.74 -0.26
N ALA A 306 8.20 -3.56 0.35
CA ALA A 306 7.90 -3.41 1.78
C ALA A 306 6.87 -2.30 2.01
N VAL A 307 5.78 -2.63 2.70
CA VAL A 307 4.70 -1.70 3.07
C VAL A 307 4.55 -1.66 4.58
N PHE A 308 4.63 -0.47 5.16
CA PHE A 308 4.48 -0.24 6.60
C PHE A 308 3.56 0.93 6.93
N GLY A 309 2.95 0.93 8.11
CA GLY A 309 2.23 2.07 8.66
C GLY A 309 3.16 3.25 8.94
N SER A 310 4.27 3.00 9.63
CA SER A 310 5.42 3.92 9.82
C SER A 310 6.71 3.10 9.85
N LEU A 311 7.89 3.75 9.66
CA LEU A 311 9.14 3.00 9.58
C LEU A 311 10.33 3.77 10.16
N GLN A 312 11.11 3.08 11.00
CA GLN A 312 12.49 3.44 11.32
C GLN A 312 13.43 2.53 10.52
N GLN A 313 14.04 3.09 9.48
CA GLN A 313 14.90 2.37 8.56
C GLN A 313 16.37 2.64 8.87
N ASN A 314 17.07 1.62 9.39
CA ASN A 314 18.53 1.61 9.56
C ASN A 314 19.19 0.56 8.65
N GLY A 315 18.41 -0.30 8.01
CA GLY A 315 18.83 -1.31 7.05
C GLY A 315 18.33 -0.99 5.63
N GLU A 316 18.78 -1.74 4.66
CA GLU A 316 18.52 -1.53 3.24
C GLU A 316 17.19 -2.13 2.79
N ILE A 317 16.58 -1.56 1.76
CA ILE A 317 15.48 -2.20 1.04
C ILE A 317 16.00 -2.57 -0.34
N HIS A 318 16.28 -3.87 -0.53
CA HIS A 318 16.80 -4.41 -1.77
C HIS A 318 15.69 -4.58 -2.81
N LEU A 319 16.04 -4.47 -4.09
CA LEU A 319 15.14 -4.82 -5.20
C LEU A 319 14.76 -6.30 -5.13
N GLY A 320 13.60 -6.61 -5.65
CA GLY A 320 12.96 -7.92 -5.61
C GLY A 320 11.46 -7.74 -5.41
N GLY A 321 10.96 -6.56 -5.84
CA GLY A 321 9.55 -6.19 -5.70
C GLY A 321 8.62 -7.27 -6.24
N TYR A 322 7.47 -7.44 -5.61
CA TYR A 322 6.51 -8.46 -5.97
C TYR A 322 6.14 -8.41 -7.46
N ALA A 323 6.24 -9.53 -8.14
CA ALA A 323 6.01 -9.68 -9.58
C ALA A 323 5.08 -10.86 -9.92
N GLY A 324 4.56 -11.57 -8.92
CA GLY A 324 3.67 -12.71 -9.12
C GLY A 324 2.33 -12.33 -9.78
N ASN A 325 1.64 -13.33 -10.32
CA ASN A 325 0.42 -13.16 -11.11
C ASN A 325 -0.85 -13.29 -10.25
N LEU A 326 -0.84 -12.74 -9.03
CA LEU A 326 -2.02 -12.73 -8.18
C LEU A 326 -3.16 -11.97 -8.89
N GLN A 327 -4.32 -12.62 -8.99
CA GLN A 327 -5.57 -12.00 -9.47
C GLN A 327 -6.41 -11.63 -8.26
N VAL A 328 -6.55 -10.34 -8.00
CA VAL A 328 -7.49 -9.85 -7.00
C VAL A 328 -8.87 -9.77 -7.65
N MET A 329 -9.77 -10.66 -7.25
CA MET A 329 -11.14 -10.61 -7.72
C MET A 329 -11.86 -9.47 -7.02
N GLN A 330 -12.30 -8.47 -7.77
CA GLN A 330 -13.23 -7.47 -7.27
C GLN A 330 -14.53 -8.19 -6.94
N SER A 331 -15.00 -8.09 -5.69
CA SER A 331 -16.37 -8.46 -5.40
C SER A 331 -17.27 -7.50 -6.20
N MET A 332 -17.99 -8.02 -7.19
CA MET A 332 -19.05 -7.27 -7.88
C MET A 332 -20.22 -7.06 -6.91
N VAL A 333 -20.00 -6.33 -5.82
CA VAL A 333 -21.10 -5.80 -5.01
C VAL A 333 -21.54 -4.52 -5.71
N PRO A 334 -22.75 -4.46 -6.28
CA PRO A 334 -23.23 -3.23 -6.87
C PRO A 334 -23.16 -2.11 -5.83
N GLU A 335 -22.62 -0.96 -6.24
CA GLU A 335 -22.49 0.20 -5.35
C GLU A 335 -23.83 0.54 -4.65
N PRO A 336 -23.82 1.06 -3.41
CA PRO A 336 -25.05 1.45 -2.70
C PRO A 336 -25.97 2.35 -3.53
N ALA A 337 -25.40 3.19 -4.39
CA ALA A 337 -26.13 3.98 -5.38
C ALA A 337 -26.90 3.13 -6.39
N THR A 338 -26.34 2.01 -6.84
CA THR A 338 -27.00 1.07 -7.75
C THR A 338 -28.18 0.38 -7.06
N TRP A 339 -28.04 -0.02 -5.81
CA TRP A 339 -29.15 -0.55 -5.01
C TRP A 339 -30.24 0.49 -4.79
N ALA A 340 -29.86 1.73 -4.45
CA ALA A 340 -30.81 2.82 -4.28
C ALA A 340 -31.58 3.11 -5.58
N MET A 341 -30.88 3.15 -6.71
CA MET A 341 -31.50 3.34 -8.04
C MET A 341 -32.41 2.17 -8.42
N MET A 342 -32.06 0.93 -8.13
CA MET A 342 -32.91 -0.24 -8.32
C MET A 342 -34.19 -0.15 -7.47
N ILE A 343 -34.06 0.16 -6.18
CA ILE A 343 -35.21 0.29 -5.26
C ILE A 343 -36.13 1.41 -5.74
N VAL A 344 -35.59 2.58 -6.11
CA VAL A 344 -36.36 3.71 -6.65
C VAL A 344 -37.02 3.32 -7.98
N GLY A 345 -36.29 2.66 -8.87
CA GLY A 345 -36.81 2.21 -10.17
C GLY A 345 -37.95 1.21 -10.03
N PHE A 346 -37.82 0.19 -9.21
CA PHE A 346 -38.90 -0.78 -8.94
C PHE A 346 -40.06 -0.16 -8.16
N GLY A 347 -39.77 0.77 -7.24
CA GLY A 347 -40.80 1.51 -6.51
C GLY A 347 -41.66 2.36 -7.44
N LEU A 348 -41.04 3.08 -8.39
CA LEU A 348 -41.78 3.87 -9.39
C LEU A 348 -42.57 2.99 -10.35
N ALA A 349 -41.97 1.91 -10.87
CA ALA A 349 -42.68 0.97 -11.74
C ALA A 349 -43.88 0.32 -11.05
N GLY A 350 -43.73 -0.10 -9.79
CA GLY A 350 -44.82 -0.66 -8.98
C GLY A 350 -45.93 0.34 -8.72
N SER A 351 -45.60 1.62 -8.48
CA SER A 351 -46.60 2.68 -8.29
C SER A 351 -47.38 2.98 -9.56
N MET A 352 -46.72 2.96 -10.72
CA MET A 352 -47.37 3.14 -12.04
C MET A 352 -48.37 2.01 -12.35
N VAL A 353 -47.97 0.75 -12.13
CA VAL A 353 -48.88 -0.40 -12.31
C VAL A 353 -50.07 -0.34 -11.38
N ARG A 354 -49.89 0.07 -10.11
CA ARG A 354 -50.99 0.23 -9.15
C ARG A 354 -51.95 1.35 -9.54
N THR A 355 -51.42 2.44 -10.07
CA THR A 355 -52.23 3.58 -10.53
C THR A 355 -53.02 3.22 -11.79
N ALA A 356 -52.41 2.50 -12.75
CA ALA A 356 -53.10 2.01 -13.95
C ALA A 356 -54.25 1.06 -13.61
N ARG A 357 -54.08 0.10 -12.69
CA ARG A 357 -55.14 -0.82 -12.23
C ARG A 357 -56.28 -0.09 -11.55
N ARG A 358 -56.03 0.97 -10.78
CA ARG A 358 -57.12 1.78 -10.15
C ARG A 358 -57.96 2.54 -11.17
N ARG A 359 -57.37 2.99 -12.28
CA ARG A 359 -58.09 3.70 -13.37
C ARG A 359 -58.97 2.75 -14.16
N THR A 360 -58.58 1.51 -14.38
CA THR A 360 -59.37 0.49 -15.07
C THR A 360 -60.59 0.04 -14.20
N LEU A 361 -60.48 0.01 -12.88
CA LEU A 361 -61.57 -0.37 -11.99
C LEU A 361 -62.59 0.77 -11.72
N ALA A 362 -62.25 2.01 -12.02
CA ALA A 362 -63.12 3.16 -11.89
C ALA A 362 -63.92 3.50 -13.20
N ALA A 363 -63.68 2.74 -14.26
CA ALA A 363 -64.29 2.93 -15.56
C ALA A 363 -65.29 1.81 -15.94
N VAL A 364 -65.65 0.95 -14.96
CA VAL A 364 -66.75 -0.04 -15.01
C VAL A 364 -67.76 0.34 -13.91
#